data_d1523ffd7895fbda343517ee0fb66d35
#
_entry.id   d1523ffd7895fbda343517ee0fb66d35
#
_cell.length_a   1.000
_cell.length_b   1.000
_cell.length_c   1.000
_cell.angle_alpha   90.00
_cell.angle_beta   90.00
_cell.angle_gamma   90.00
#
_symmetry.space_group_name_H-M   'P 1'
#
loop_
_entity.id
_entity.type
_entity.pdbx_description
1 polymer ?
#
loop_
_entity_poly.entity_id
_entity_poly.type
_entity_poly.pdbx_seq_one_letter_code
_entity_poly.pdbx_strand_id
1 'polypeptide(L)'
;MMVKNLKSLRLRNLVGLGLLVSLFVSSSMIALAAPGSAVSGEITVSGNSVDGMQPSVSLNGEKALSGRTFFTSGTISTPEGSSATIDLGKLGRISMSPNSSLSLNLSDNNISGDLAAGHIRVLNNEGVAVNIRTNDNVVSGDAQAGNFTVDVTSGSTATESEVGNVSMANGQPAAAKMTKREGWITFGVIAAIVGGALIIYYGFIREDAVVSPAR
;
A
#
# COMPACT_ATOMS: atom_id res chain seq x y z
N MET A 1 -17.52 76.36 -14.29
CA MET A 1 -18.10 75.35 -13.33
C MET A 1 -18.11 73.94 -13.93
N MET A 2 -17.34 73.59 -14.95
CA MET A 2 -17.42 72.36 -15.73
C MET A 2 -16.28 71.35 -15.48
N VAL A 3 -15.23 71.70 -14.74
CA VAL A 3 -14.02 70.88 -14.57
C VAL A 3 -14.12 69.95 -13.36
N LYS A 4 -15.02 70.22 -12.40
CA LYS A 4 -15.18 69.36 -11.21
C LYS A 4 -15.85 68.01 -11.48
N ASN A 5 -16.70 67.94 -12.51
CA ASN A 5 -17.44 66.70 -12.81
C ASN A 5 -16.59 65.65 -13.52
N LEU A 6 -15.56 66.04 -14.30
CA LEU A 6 -14.71 65.07 -14.99
C LEU A 6 -13.78 64.29 -14.03
N LYS A 7 -13.31 64.92 -12.94
CA LYS A 7 -12.46 64.22 -11.94
C LYS A 7 -13.24 63.18 -11.14
N SER A 8 -14.52 63.49 -10.84
CA SER A 8 -15.38 62.54 -10.10
C SER A 8 -15.81 61.34 -10.96
N LEU A 9 -16.02 61.54 -12.27
CA LEU A 9 -16.30 60.43 -13.16
C LEU A 9 -15.12 59.48 -13.34
N ARG A 10 -13.91 60.01 -13.48
CA ARG A 10 -12.70 59.20 -13.60
C ARG A 10 -12.39 58.41 -12.29
N LEU A 11 -12.62 59.03 -11.13
CA LEU A 11 -12.44 58.38 -9.83
C LEU A 11 -13.45 57.25 -9.64
N ARG A 12 -14.73 57.46 -10.00
CA ARG A 12 -15.76 56.40 -9.91
C ARG A 12 -15.46 55.21 -10.82
N ASN A 13 -14.96 55.48 -12.04
CA ASN A 13 -14.58 54.38 -12.96
C ASN A 13 -13.33 53.64 -12.49
N LEU A 14 -12.36 54.30 -11.89
CA LEU A 14 -11.19 53.67 -11.30
C LEU A 14 -11.54 52.78 -10.09
N VAL A 15 -12.45 53.25 -9.24
CA VAL A 15 -12.94 52.45 -8.08
C VAL A 15 -13.74 51.26 -8.57
N GLY A 16 -14.62 51.44 -9.60
CA GLY A 16 -15.37 50.36 -10.20
C GLY A 16 -14.49 49.29 -10.84
N LEU A 17 -13.41 49.70 -11.54
CA LEU A 17 -12.46 48.81 -12.14
C LEU A 17 -11.64 48.04 -11.09
N GLY A 18 -11.25 48.71 -10.00
CA GLY A 18 -10.56 48.07 -8.85
C GLY A 18 -11.41 47.01 -8.15
N LEU A 19 -12.72 47.28 -7.97
CA LEU A 19 -13.68 46.32 -7.41
C LEU A 19 -13.88 45.11 -8.31
N LEU A 20 -13.97 45.31 -9.61
CA LEU A 20 -14.09 44.22 -10.58
C LEU A 20 -12.85 43.33 -10.61
N VAL A 21 -11.66 43.91 -10.58
CA VAL A 21 -10.38 43.16 -10.54
C VAL A 21 -10.29 42.41 -9.21
N SER A 22 -10.67 43.00 -8.07
CA SER A 22 -10.69 42.32 -6.77
C SER A 22 -11.64 41.12 -6.74
N LEU A 23 -12.82 41.25 -7.38
CA LEU A 23 -13.78 40.16 -7.48
C LEU A 23 -13.25 39.00 -8.36
N PHE A 24 -12.56 39.35 -9.45
CA PHE A 24 -11.93 38.34 -10.33
C PHE A 24 -10.80 37.57 -9.64
N VAL A 25 -9.96 38.25 -8.86
CA VAL A 25 -8.85 37.64 -8.12
C VAL A 25 -9.40 36.73 -7.01
N SER A 26 -10.49 37.12 -6.35
CA SER A 26 -11.13 36.31 -5.31
C SER A 26 -11.79 35.03 -5.88
N SER A 27 -12.26 35.08 -7.13
CA SER A 27 -12.87 33.92 -7.80
C SER A 27 -11.84 32.88 -8.29
N SER A 28 -10.58 33.26 -8.42
CA SER A 28 -9.51 32.36 -8.88
C SER A 28 -8.98 31.42 -7.79
N MET A 29 -9.41 31.55 -6.55
CA MET A 29 -9.07 30.67 -5.44
C MET A 29 -10.11 29.57 -5.18
N ILE A 30 -10.91 29.21 -6.17
CA ILE A 30 -11.52 27.90 -6.13
C ILE A 30 -10.38 26.92 -6.41
N ALA A 31 -9.69 26.52 -5.35
CA ALA A 31 -8.82 25.37 -5.40
C ALA A 31 -9.66 24.24 -5.98
N LEU A 32 -9.36 23.81 -7.22
CA LEU A 32 -9.73 22.49 -7.69
C LEU A 32 -9.01 21.52 -6.74
N ALA A 33 -9.61 21.25 -5.59
CA ALA A 33 -9.39 19.99 -4.95
C ALA A 33 -9.90 18.98 -5.97
N ALA A 34 -9.01 18.46 -6.81
CA ALA A 34 -9.29 17.26 -7.56
C ALA A 34 -9.80 16.26 -6.51
N PRO A 35 -11.02 15.73 -6.65
CA PRO A 35 -11.44 14.66 -5.77
C PRO A 35 -10.42 13.55 -6.00
N GLY A 36 -9.46 13.42 -5.11
CA GLY A 36 -8.67 12.21 -5.01
C GLY A 36 -9.72 11.12 -4.89
N SER A 37 -9.76 10.19 -5.84
CA SER A 37 -10.70 9.07 -5.79
C SER A 37 -10.43 8.39 -4.48
N ALA A 38 -11.30 8.59 -3.49
CA ALA A 38 -11.13 7.95 -2.20
C ALA A 38 -11.07 6.45 -2.46
N VAL A 39 -9.92 5.85 -2.18
CA VAL A 39 -9.76 4.41 -2.34
C VAL A 39 -10.64 3.75 -1.28
N SER A 40 -11.45 2.81 -1.70
CA SER A 40 -12.37 2.09 -0.82
C SER A 40 -12.16 0.59 -0.95
N GLY A 41 -12.45 -0.11 0.13
CA GLY A 41 -12.55 -1.56 0.16
C GLY A 41 -13.97 -1.99 0.46
N GLU A 42 -14.47 -2.99 -0.26
CA GLU A 42 -15.75 -3.66 -0.01
C GLU A 42 -15.49 -5.05 0.58
N ILE A 43 -16.18 -5.35 1.67
CA ILE A 43 -16.01 -6.62 2.39
C ILE A 43 -17.12 -7.58 1.97
N THR A 44 -16.74 -8.76 1.51
CA THR A 44 -17.62 -9.92 1.34
C THR A 44 -17.25 -10.95 2.41
N VAL A 45 -18.23 -11.34 3.21
CA VAL A 45 -18.04 -12.32 4.28
C VAL A 45 -18.55 -13.68 3.82
N SER A 46 -17.75 -14.72 4.07
CA SER A 46 -18.09 -16.12 3.80
C SER A 46 -17.90 -16.93 5.08
N GLY A 47 -18.65 -18.01 5.22
CA GLY A 47 -18.55 -18.89 6.39
C GLY A 47 -19.86 -19.64 6.64
N ASN A 48 -19.88 -20.41 7.71
CA ASN A 48 -21.05 -21.16 8.11
C ASN A 48 -21.92 -20.32 9.07
N SER A 49 -23.24 -20.40 8.89
CA SER A 49 -24.16 -19.84 9.89
C SER A 49 -24.07 -20.65 11.17
N VAL A 50 -23.80 -19.98 12.28
CA VAL A 50 -23.80 -20.59 13.62
C VAL A 50 -25.03 -20.07 14.36
N ASP A 51 -25.82 -20.98 14.92
CA ASP A 51 -27.05 -20.66 15.66
C ASP A 51 -28.06 -19.78 14.88
N GLY A 52 -28.13 -19.97 13.55
CA GLY A 52 -29.02 -19.18 12.69
C GLY A 52 -28.55 -17.75 12.42
N MET A 53 -27.40 -17.36 12.94
CA MET A 53 -26.80 -16.07 12.65
C MET A 53 -25.91 -16.14 11.40
N GLN A 54 -26.02 -15.11 10.55
CA GLN A 54 -25.18 -15.00 9.37
C GLN A 54 -23.71 -14.82 9.76
N PRO A 55 -22.76 -15.37 8.96
CA PRO A 55 -21.35 -15.14 9.17
C PRO A 55 -21.04 -13.64 9.13
N SER A 56 -20.18 -13.20 10.03
CA SER A 56 -19.82 -11.80 10.16
C SER A 56 -18.35 -11.66 10.55
N VAL A 57 -17.80 -10.51 10.24
CA VAL A 57 -16.46 -10.11 10.65
C VAL A 57 -16.53 -8.85 11.50
N SER A 58 -15.44 -8.44 12.09
CA SER A 58 -15.32 -7.13 12.72
C SER A 58 -14.63 -6.15 11.77
N LEU A 59 -15.17 -4.96 11.62
CA LEU A 59 -14.53 -3.82 10.94
C LEU A 59 -14.43 -2.67 11.93
N ASN A 60 -13.21 -2.29 12.28
CA ASN A 60 -12.94 -1.23 13.27
C ASN A 60 -13.60 -1.49 14.64
N GLY A 61 -13.71 -2.76 15.04
CA GLY A 61 -14.36 -3.18 16.27
C GLY A 61 -15.89 -3.36 16.18
N GLU A 62 -16.52 -2.98 15.08
CA GLU A 62 -17.95 -3.15 14.85
C GLU A 62 -18.24 -4.39 14.01
N LYS A 63 -19.38 -5.04 14.28
CA LYS A 63 -19.85 -6.18 13.46
C LYS A 63 -20.17 -5.72 12.05
N ALA A 64 -19.56 -6.37 11.06
CA ALA A 64 -19.76 -6.13 9.65
C ALA A 64 -20.25 -7.39 8.93
N LEU A 65 -21.18 -7.19 8.02
CA LEU A 65 -21.72 -8.20 7.10
C LEU A 65 -21.20 -7.92 5.69
N SER A 66 -21.47 -8.82 4.76
CA SER A 66 -21.18 -8.61 3.33
C SER A 66 -21.79 -7.32 2.79
N GLY A 67 -21.06 -6.63 1.92
CA GLY A 67 -21.44 -5.33 1.35
C GLY A 67 -21.02 -4.12 2.19
N ARG A 68 -20.36 -4.32 3.34
CA ARG A 68 -19.81 -3.20 4.12
C ARG A 68 -18.58 -2.62 3.41
N THR A 69 -18.58 -1.31 3.29
CA THR A 69 -17.48 -0.56 2.66
C THR A 69 -16.72 0.25 3.72
N PHE A 70 -15.41 0.39 3.54
CA PHE A 70 -14.56 1.31 4.28
C PHE A 70 -13.70 2.14 3.32
N PHE A 71 -13.20 3.28 3.79
CA PHE A 71 -12.41 4.20 2.97
C PHE A 71 -11.01 4.34 3.57
N THR A 72 -10.01 4.37 2.70
CA THR A 72 -8.61 4.67 3.02
C THR A 72 -7.98 3.72 4.04
N SER A 73 -8.63 3.41 5.16
CA SER A 73 -8.09 2.51 6.19
C SER A 73 -9.20 1.77 6.93
N GLY A 74 -8.85 0.60 7.46
CA GLY A 74 -9.74 -0.21 8.27
C GLY A 74 -9.00 -1.38 8.92
N THR A 75 -9.43 -1.74 10.13
CA THR A 75 -8.98 -2.95 10.82
C THR A 75 -10.06 -4.00 10.71
N ILE A 76 -9.73 -5.12 10.06
CA ILE A 76 -10.63 -6.23 9.82
C ILE A 76 -10.18 -7.44 10.64
N SER A 77 -11.11 -8.06 11.36
CA SER A 77 -10.84 -9.31 12.08
C SER A 77 -11.89 -10.34 11.75
N THR A 78 -11.43 -11.53 11.36
CA THR A 78 -12.26 -12.68 11.04
C THR A 78 -12.28 -13.62 12.24
N PRO A 79 -13.44 -13.94 12.81
CA PRO A 79 -13.55 -14.93 13.87
C PRO A 79 -13.40 -16.35 13.31
N GLU A 80 -13.39 -17.33 14.20
CA GLU A 80 -13.45 -18.74 13.82
C GLU A 80 -14.69 -19.02 12.97
N GLY A 81 -14.54 -19.82 11.92
CA GLY A 81 -15.64 -20.21 11.02
C GLY A 81 -16.08 -19.14 10.02
N SER A 82 -15.50 -17.95 10.06
CA SER A 82 -15.76 -16.89 9.08
C SER A 82 -14.47 -16.47 8.35
N SER A 83 -14.61 -16.17 7.07
CA SER A 83 -13.56 -15.60 6.23
C SER A 83 -14.05 -14.33 5.55
N ALA A 84 -13.15 -13.50 5.09
CA ALA A 84 -13.48 -12.27 4.38
C ALA A 84 -12.73 -12.17 3.06
N THR A 85 -13.40 -11.63 2.07
CA THR A 85 -12.78 -11.16 0.84
C THR A 85 -12.99 -9.65 0.76
N ILE A 86 -11.89 -8.91 0.62
CA ILE A 86 -11.88 -7.46 0.54
C ILE A 86 -11.56 -7.10 -0.90
N ASP A 87 -12.51 -6.56 -1.62
CA ASP A 87 -12.31 -6.05 -2.97
C ASP A 87 -11.84 -4.60 -2.88
N LEU A 88 -10.67 -4.32 -3.44
CA LEU A 88 -10.02 -3.01 -3.41
C LEU A 88 -10.09 -2.31 -4.79
N GLY A 89 -10.96 -2.80 -5.67
CA GLY A 89 -11.16 -2.26 -7.00
C GLY A 89 -9.87 -2.28 -7.83
N LYS A 90 -9.40 -1.11 -8.23
CA LYS A 90 -8.19 -0.96 -9.05
C LYS A 90 -6.90 -1.45 -8.37
N LEU A 91 -6.87 -1.54 -7.06
CA LEU A 91 -5.69 -2.00 -6.33
C LEU A 91 -5.55 -3.52 -6.34
N GLY A 92 -6.68 -4.25 -6.36
CA GLY A 92 -6.69 -5.71 -6.32
C GLY A 92 -7.65 -6.27 -5.29
N ARG A 93 -7.28 -7.35 -4.63
CA ARG A 93 -8.13 -8.07 -3.68
C ARG A 93 -7.31 -8.71 -2.56
N ILE A 94 -7.87 -8.74 -1.38
CA ILE A 94 -7.29 -9.46 -0.24
C ILE A 94 -8.32 -10.48 0.26
N SER A 95 -7.91 -11.74 0.42
CA SER A 95 -8.71 -12.78 1.06
C SER A 95 -8.11 -13.09 2.43
N MET A 96 -8.96 -13.14 3.45
CA MET A 96 -8.59 -13.41 4.83
C MET A 96 -9.22 -14.74 5.26
N SER A 97 -8.42 -15.62 5.80
CA SER A 97 -8.88 -16.88 6.42
C SER A 97 -9.50 -16.63 7.80
N PRO A 98 -10.16 -17.60 8.41
CA PRO A 98 -10.62 -17.51 9.79
C PRO A 98 -9.46 -17.19 10.76
N ASN A 99 -9.78 -16.61 11.91
CA ASN A 99 -8.82 -16.24 12.97
C ASN A 99 -7.71 -15.30 12.49
N SER A 100 -8.03 -14.39 11.57
CA SER A 100 -7.07 -13.42 11.02
C SER A 100 -7.41 -12.00 11.47
N SER A 101 -6.38 -11.18 11.70
CA SER A 101 -6.52 -9.77 12.05
C SER A 101 -5.57 -8.93 11.22
N LEU A 102 -6.13 -8.06 10.39
CA LEU A 102 -5.43 -7.24 9.42
C LEU A 102 -5.87 -5.78 9.53
N SER A 103 -4.93 -4.89 9.76
CA SER A 103 -5.14 -3.45 9.61
C SER A 103 -4.63 -3.01 8.23
N LEU A 104 -5.48 -2.35 7.46
CA LEU A 104 -5.17 -1.88 6.10
C LEU A 104 -5.09 -0.36 6.05
N ASN A 105 -4.18 0.13 5.23
CA ASN A 105 -4.09 1.50 4.79
C ASN A 105 -3.90 1.53 3.27
N LEU A 106 -4.79 2.18 2.57
CA LEU A 106 -4.91 2.20 1.12
C LEU A 106 -4.57 3.58 0.57
N SER A 107 -3.79 3.63 -0.46
CA SER A 107 -3.54 4.83 -1.25
C SER A 107 -3.64 4.51 -2.74
N ASP A 108 -3.50 5.51 -3.62
CA ASP A 108 -3.82 5.36 -5.04
C ASP A 108 -3.16 4.17 -5.74
N ASN A 109 -1.93 3.83 -5.37
CA ASN A 109 -1.14 2.76 -5.98
C ASN A 109 -0.40 1.91 -4.94
N ASN A 110 -0.87 1.90 -3.69
CA ASN A 110 -0.21 1.14 -2.65
C ASN A 110 -1.21 0.53 -1.68
N ILE A 111 -1.00 -0.73 -1.38
CA ILE A 111 -1.67 -1.48 -0.31
C ILE A 111 -0.64 -1.66 0.80
N SER A 112 -0.88 -1.06 1.94
CA SER A 112 -0.09 -1.30 3.14
C SER A 112 -0.97 -1.85 4.25
N GLY A 113 -0.41 -2.72 5.09
CA GLY A 113 -1.16 -3.32 6.18
C GLY A 113 -0.27 -3.89 7.25
N ASP A 114 -0.89 -4.14 8.40
CA ASP A 114 -0.29 -4.84 9.53
C ASP A 114 -1.11 -6.10 9.80
N LEU A 115 -0.50 -7.28 9.54
CA LEU A 115 -1.08 -8.58 9.85
C LEU A 115 -0.61 -9.03 11.22
N ALA A 116 -1.49 -8.92 12.20
CA ALA A 116 -1.19 -9.30 13.59
C ALA A 116 -1.22 -10.82 13.79
N ALA A 117 -2.12 -11.51 13.10
CA ALA A 117 -2.26 -12.97 13.18
C ALA A 117 -3.08 -13.49 11.99
N GLY A 118 -2.91 -14.77 11.67
CA GLY A 118 -3.70 -15.50 10.70
C GLY A 118 -3.08 -15.54 9.32
N HIS A 119 -3.92 -15.84 8.33
CA HIS A 119 -3.52 -16.09 6.96
C HIS A 119 -4.28 -15.19 6.00
N ILE A 120 -3.54 -14.50 5.14
CA ILE A 120 -4.09 -13.68 4.06
C ILE A 120 -3.50 -14.07 2.71
N ARG A 121 -4.30 -13.88 1.68
CA ARG A 121 -3.86 -13.94 0.28
C ARG A 121 -4.06 -12.56 -0.32
N VAL A 122 -3.02 -12.01 -0.92
CA VAL A 122 -3.04 -10.72 -1.58
C VAL A 122 -2.91 -10.92 -3.08
N LEU A 123 -3.84 -10.35 -3.83
CA LEU A 123 -3.81 -10.22 -5.27
C LEU A 123 -3.72 -8.74 -5.59
N ASN A 124 -2.59 -8.26 -6.06
CA ASN A 124 -2.43 -6.89 -6.51
C ASN A 124 -2.39 -6.78 -8.02
N ASN A 125 -2.93 -5.68 -8.52
CA ASN A 125 -2.88 -5.35 -9.93
C ASN A 125 -1.52 -4.71 -10.30
N GLU A 126 -1.22 -4.67 -11.59
CA GLU A 126 -0.03 -3.99 -12.11
C GLU A 126 -0.01 -2.51 -11.72
N GLY A 127 1.16 -2.00 -11.34
CA GLY A 127 1.34 -0.64 -10.84
C GLY A 127 1.01 -0.45 -9.36
N VAL A 128 0.62 -1.51 -8.64
CA VAL A 128 0.25 -1.43 -7.22
C VAL A 128 1.32 -2.11 -6.36
N ALA A 129 2.01 -1.34 -5.55
CA ALA A 129 2.94 -1.85 -4.55
C ALA A 129 2.19 -2.40 -3.34
N VAL A 130 2.73 -3.45 -2.72
CA VAL A 130 2.17 -4.05 -1.51
C VAL A 130 3.21 -4.12 -0.42
N ASN A 131 2.84 -3.72 0.80
CA ASN A 131 3.70 -3.79 1.98
C ASN A 131 2.88 -4.30 3.16
N ILE A 132 3.06 -5.55 3.53
CA ILE A 132 2.40 -6.15 4.70
C ILE A 132 3.43 -6.33 5.80
N ARG A 133 3.23 -5.58 6.89
CA ARG A 133 4.01 -5.74 8.10
C ARG A 133 3.43 -6.86 8.95
N THR A 134 4.30 -7.62 9.57
CA THR A 134 3.97 -8.62 10.59
C THR A 134 4.76 -8.31 11.86
N ASN A 135 4.62 -9.12 12.90
CA ASN A 135 5.34 -8.88 14.16
C ASN A 135 6.87 -8.92 14.00
N ASP A 136 7.38 -9.72 13.08
CA ASP A 136 8.81 -10.00 12.91
C ASP A 136 9.36 -9.57 11.54
N ASN A 137 8.52 -9.34 10.55
CA ASN A 137 8.94 -9.10 9.18
C ASN A 137 8.10 -8.02 8.45
N VAL A 138 8.63 -7.53 7.33
CA VAL A 138 7.89 -6.78 6.34
C VAL A 138 7.92 -7.56 5.03
N VAL A 139 6.75 -7.94 4.56
CA VAL A 139 6.55 -8.62 3.28
C VAL A 139 6.23 -7.57 2.22
N SER A 140 7.09 -7.43 1.22
CA SER A 140 6.93 -6.45 0.15
C SER A 140 6.75 -7.17 -1.18
N GLY A 141 5.66 -6.89 -1.87
CA GLY A 141 5.45 -7.21 -3.27
C GLY A 141 5.92 -6.05 -4.14
N ASP A 142 6.53 -6.37 -5.28
CA ASP A 142 6.86 -5.35 -6.27
C ASP A 142 5.58 -4.79 -6.92
N ALA A 143 5.71 -3.70 -7.70
CA ALA A 143 4.58 -3.10 -8.39
C ALA A 143 4.13 -3.88 -9.65
N GLN A 144 4.56 -5.12 -9.81
CA GLN A 144 4.03 -6.04 -10.81
C GLN A 144 2.75 -6.68 -10.31
N ALA A 145 1.90 -7.14 -11.22
CA ALA A 145 0.74 -7.95 -10.83
C ALA A 145 1.22 -9.19 -10.08
N GLY A 146 0.69 -9.40 -8.89
CA GLY A 146 1.14 -10.45 -7.99
C GLY A 146 0.00 -11.20 -7.31
N ASN A 147 0.29 -12.44 -6.91
CA ASN A 147 -0.57 -13.26 -6.09
C ASN A 147 0.31 -14.00 -5.08
N PHE A 148 0.18 -13.65 -3.82
CA PHE A 148 0.98 -14.25 -2.76
C PHE A 148 0.19 -14.37 -1.47
N THR A 149 0.66 -15.23 -0.59
CA THR A 149 0.10 -15.46 0.73
C THR A 149 1.06 -14.98 1.81
N VAL A 150 0.49 -14.50 2.90
CA VAL A 150 1.22 -14.19 4.12
C VAL A 150 0.54 -14.91 5.26
N ASP A 151 1.30 -15.71 5.98
CA ASP A 151 0.83 -16.45 7.14
C ASP A 151 1.60 -16.02 8.38
N VAL A 152 0.87 -15.71 9.44
CA VAL A 152 1.45 -15.40 10.77
C VAL A 152 0.89 -16.41 11.77
N THR A 153 1.68 -17.44 12.01
CA THR A 153 1.34 -18.51 12.96
C THR A 153 2.33 -18.53 14.10
N SER A 154 1.86 -18.43 15.32
CA SER A 154 2.69 -18.50 16.54
C SER A 154 3.86 -17.49 16.56
N GLY A 155 3.65 -16.31 15.98
CA GLY A 155 4.65 -15.23 15.93
C GLY A 155 5.74 -15.41 14.86
N SER A 156 5.59 -16.38 13.96
CA SER A 156 6.48 -16.60 12.82
C SER A 156 5.76 -16.26 11.53
N THR A 157 6.44 -15.56 10.62
CA THR A 157 5.89 -15.18 9.31
C THR A 157 6.38 -16.14 8.23
N ALA A 158 5.46 -16.65 7.43
CA ALA A 158 5.74 -17.38 6.20
C ALA A 158 5.05 -16.70 5.02
N THR A 159 5.71 -16.73 3.86
CA THR A 159 5.12 -16.22 2.62
C THR A 159 5.34 -17.21 1.49
N GLU A 160 4.34 -17.30 0.61
CA GLU A 160 4.41 -18.10 -0.61
C GLU A 160 3.89 -17.24 -1.76
N SER A 161 4.68 -17.10 -2.83
CA SER A 161 4.29 -16.38 -4.04
C SER A 161 3.90 -17.37 -5.13
N GLU A 162 2.72 -17.18 -5.71
CA GLU A 162 2.27 -17.91 -6.90
C GLU A 162 2.61 -17.14 -8.17
N VAL A 163 2.55 -15.80 -8.10
CA VAL A 163 2.85 -14.87 -9.22
C VAL A 163 3.50 -13.63 -8.64
N GLY A 164 4.48 -13.08 -9.35
CA GLY A 164 5.20 -11.88 -8.95
C GLY A 164 6.35 -12.16 -7.99
N ASN A 165 7.10 -11.10 -7.67
CA ASN A 165 8.23 -11.16 -6.76
C ASN A 165 7.81 -10.65 -5.38
N VAL A 166 8.04 -11.45 -4.36
CA VAL A 166 7.81 -11.10 -2.96
C VAL A 166 9.12 -11.18 -2.21
N SER A 167 9.42 -10.16 -1.43
CA SER A 167 10.60 -10.12 -0.56
C SER A 167 10.18 -9.94 0.89
N MET A 168 10.91 -10.54 1.81
CA MET A 168 10.78 -10.31 3.25
C MET A 168 11.97 -9.49 3.75
N ALA A 169 11.71 -8.41 4.46
CA ALA A 169 12.75 -7.67 5.14
C ALA A 169 13.15 -8.46 6.40
N ASN A 170 14.32 -8.89 6.44
CA ASN A 170 15.21 -9.57 7.36
C ASN A 170 15.86 -10.82 6.76
N GLY A 171 15.91 -10.92 5.44
CA GLY A 171 16.90 -11.73 4.72
C GLY A 171 16.50 -13.14 4.36
N GLN A 172 15.27 -13.58 4.55
CA GLN A 172 14.83 -14.81 3.91
C GLN A 172 13.98 -14.50 2.70
N PRO A 173 14.43 -14.89 1.50
CA PRO A 173 13.59 -14.79 0.30
C PRO A 173 12.34 -15.66 0.51
N ALA A 174 11.17 -15.10 0.17
CA ALA A 174 9.95 -15.89 0.11
C ALA A 174 10.19 -17.13 -0.76
N ALA A 175 9.75 -18.29 -0.28
CA ALA A 175 9.82 -19.51 -1.07
C ALA A 175 8.88 -19.38 -2.27
N ALA A 176 9.43 -18.95 -3.42
CA ALA A 176 8.69 -18.95 -4.67
C ALA A 176 8.43 -20.40 -5.08
N LYS A 177 7.18 -20.80 -5.26
CA LYS A 177 6.85 -22.00 -6.01
C LYS A 177 7.26 -21.78 -7.46
N MET A 178 8.50 -22.16 -7.79
CA MET A 178 9.01 -22.09 -9.16
C MET A 178 8.28 -23.12 -10.01
N THR A 179 7.45 -22.67 -10.93
CA THR A 179 7.14 -23.47 -12.12
C THR A 179 8.45 -23.79 -12.82
N LYS A 180 8.67 -25.06 -13.11
CA LYS A 180 9.95 -25.65 -13.60
C LYS A 180 10.66 -24.94 -14.76
N ARG A 181 10.13 -23.88 -15.31
CA ARG A 181 10.65 -23.22 -16.52
C ARG A 181 11.37 -21.89 -16.30
N GLU A 182 11.19 -21.22 -15.16
CA GLU A 182 11.76 -19.89 -14.91
C GLU A 182 12.80 -19.84 -13.77
N GLY A 183 13.03 -20.96 -13.09
CA GLY A 183 13.89 -21.06 -11.92
C GLY A 183 15.37 -20.68 -12.10
N TRP A 184 15.87 -20.73 -13.31
CA TRP A 184 17.29 -20.46 -13.58
C TRP A 184 17.63 -18.97 -13.66
N ILE A 185 16.69 -18.14 -14.10
CA ILE A 185 16.93 -16.69 -14.29
C ILE A 185 16.91 -15.97 -12.95
N THR A 186 15.97 -16.33 -12.06
CA THR A 186 15.83 -15.69 -10.76
C THR A 186 16.99 -16.03 -9.80
N PHE A 187 17.49 -17.27 -9.85
CA PHE A 187 18.65 -17.69 -9.05
C PHE A 187 19.94 -16.97 -9.48
N GLY A 188 20.10 -16.73 -10.80
CA GLY A 188 21.24 -16.00 -11.33
C GLY A 188 21.30 -14.54 -10.91
N VAL A 189 20.16 -13.86 -10.81
CA VAL A 189 20.07 -12.45 -10.42
C VAL A 189 20.35 -12.26 -8.94
N ILE A 190 19.79 -13.12 -8.06
CA ILE A 190 20.05 -13.04 -6.61
C ILE A 190 21.51 -13.38 -6.29
N ALA A 191 22.09 -14.41 -6.94
CA ALA A 191 23.50 -14.75 -6.77
C ALA A 191 24.43 -13.63 -7.27
N ALA A 192 24.07 -12.90 -8.34
CA ALA A 192 24.84 -11.79 -8.87
C ALA A 192 24.80 -10.55 -7.92
N ILE A 193 23.67 -10.28 -7.28
CA ILE A 193 23.55 -9.14 -6.35
C ILE A 193 24.31 -9.44 -5.06
N VAL A 194 24.15 -10.61 -4.47
CA VAL A 194 24.88 -11.01 -3.24
C VAL A 194 26.35 -11.21 -3.52
N GLY A 195 26.73 -11.85 -4.61
CA GLY A 195 28.11 -12.03 -5.03
C GLY A 195 28.80 -10.71 -5.39
N GLY A 196 28.11 -9.79 -6.08
CA GLY A 196 28.62 -8.47 -6.40
C GLY A 196 28.87 -7.60 -5.16
N ALA A 197 27.98 -7.63 -4.19
CA ALA A 197 28.13 -6.90 -2.92
C ALA A 197 29.34 -7.43 -2.11
N LEU A 198 29.56 -8.74 -2.08
CA LEU A 198 30.72 -9.36 -1.43
C LEU A 198 32.03 -9.02 -2.14
N ILE A 199 32.09 -8.98 -3.46
CA ILE A 199 33.29 -8.61 -4.20
C ILE A 199 33.64 -7.13 -3.97
N ILE A 200 32.66 -6.24 -3.93
CA ILE A 200 32.87 -4.84 -3.59
C ILE A 200 33.34 -4.68 -2.16
N TYR A 201 32.72 -5.38 -1.21
CA TYR A 201 33.12 -5.32 0.20
C TYR A 201 34.52 -5.86 0.45
N TYR A 202 34.88 -7.00 -0.11
CA TYR A 202 36.22 -7.58 0.08
C TYR A 202 37.29 -7.00 -0.83
N GLY A 203 36.94 -6.47 -2.01
CA GLY A 203 37.91 -5.87 -2.93
C GLY A 203 38.29 -4.45 -2.60
N PHE A 204 37.38 -3.64 -2.02
CA PHE A 204 37.64 -2.21 -1.74
C PHE A 204 38.00 -1.89 -0.30
N ILE A 205 37.69 -2.73 0.67
CA ILE A 205 37.92 -2.43 2.10
C ILE A 205 39.21 -3.09 2.64
N ARG A 206 39.86 -3.96 1.87
CA ARG A 206 41.03 -4.72 2.33
C ARG A 206 42.38 -4.20 1.77
N GLU A 207 42.42 -3.10 1.07
CA GLU A 207 43.68 -2.43 0.69
C GLU A 207 43.96 -1.27 1.63
N ASP A 208 44.48 -1.54 2.83
CA ASP A 208 45.35 -0.65 3.57
C ASP A 208 46.00 -1.38 4.76
N ALA A 209 46.74 -2.45 4.46
CA ALA A 209 47.76 -2.91 5.37
C ALA A 209 49.13 -2.54 4.76
N VAL A 210 49.53 -1.31 4.95
CA VAL A 210 50.91 -0.85 4.63
C VAL A 210 51.84 -1.54 5.62
N VAL A 211 52.56 -2.56 5.15
CA VAL A 211 53.68 -3.17 5.87
C VAL A 211 54.88 -2.23 5.73
N SER A 212 55.23 -1.52 6.79
CA SER A 212 56.49 -0.79 6.86
C SER A 212 57.63 -1.78 6.88
N PRO A 213 58.70 -1.60 6.06
CA PRO A 213 59.90 -2.41 6.15
C PRO A 213 60.70 -2.02 7.39
N ALA A 214 60.92 -2.98 8.25
CA ALA A 214 61.89 -2.84 9.36
C ALA A 214 63.30 -2.73 8.81
N ARG A 215 64.02 -1.76 9.35
CA ARG A 215 65.45 -1.57 9.20
C ARG A 215 66.16 -2.23 10.36
#